data_0751f7d097bdb471e98e21a251535179
#
_entry.id   0751f7d097bdb471e98e21a251535179
#
_cell.length_a   1.000
_cell.length_b   1.000
_cell.length_c   1.000
_cell.angle_alpha   90.00
_cell.angle_beta   90.00
_cell.angle_gamma   90.00
#
_symmetry.space_group_name_H-M   'P 1'
#
loop_
_entity.id
_entity.type
_entity.pdbx_description
1 polymer ?
#
loop_
_entity_poly.entity_id
_entity_poly.type
_entity_poly.pdbx_seq_one_letter_code
_entity_poly.pdbx_strand_id
1 'polypeptide(L)'
;MSKKPMSKKISRRHFIKTTAAVLAAPAIVPASIFKRPAPTDIMSIGCIGVGRQGRGDMQELIYRGLESGTARVAAVCDVDKKRLEEGKALVEKIYSEELGINKYKGCAVYTDFRELLSRQDIDGVLIVTPDHWHAVHAISAANAGKDIYLEKPLTYSIHEGRKLVEAVRKNKCILQVGSQQRSSVHFRMACELVRNQRIGKLHTIHVWLPQDVGTGNPDPMPVPDNLDYNFWLGPTSDIPYTEDRVHPQSSYNRPGWLQIERYCRGMITGWGSHMNDTAQWGNGTDDTGPIEIQAEADFPYRGLFDVHTTFRAEALYSNGVRLIQQTGDPAGVKFEGDKGWVFVKRYEVHASDPSILQEKIGENEIHLYKNSNHMKNFLECMHSRQEPITPVEIGHRSNSVCVITHIAMKLGRKLKWDPKTEKFIGNDAANKWLDFQHRAPWII
;
A
#
# COMPACT_ATOMS: atom_id res chain seq x y z
N MET A 1 34.83 -48.11 40.20
CA MET A 1 33.75 -48.21 39.16
C MET A 1 32.68 -47.18 39.47
N SER A 2 32.76 -46.04 38.85
CA SER A 2 31.85 -44.90 39.06
C SER A 2 30.84 -44.86 37.90
N LYS A 3 29.54 -44.98 38.18
CA LYS A 3 28.45 -44.84 37.20
C LYS A 3 28.06 -43.37 37.07
N LYS A 4 28.26 -42.80 35.86
CA LYS A 4 27.73 -41.48 35.49
C LYS A 4 26.19 -41.55 35.38
N PRO A 5 25.45 -40.52 35.83
CA PRO A 5 24.01 -40.44 35.65
C PRO A 5 23.65 -40.04 34.19
N MET A 6 22.72 -40.75 33.59
CA MET A 6 22.13 -40.42 32.28
C MET A 6 21.25 -39.20 32.40
N SER A 7 21.51 -38.16 31.59
CA SER A 7 20.63 -37.03 31.42
C SER A 7 19.38 -37.45 30.63
N LYS A 8 18.20 -37.39 31.24
CA LYS A 8 16.93 -37.56 30.55
C LYS A 8 16.67 -36.34 29.68
N LYS A 9 16.71 -36.48 28.35
CA LYS A 9 16.22 -35.51 27.39
C LYS A 9 14.71 -35.35 27.57
N ILE A 10 14.29 -34.18 28.04
CA ILE A 10 12.86 -33.81 28.13
C ILE A 10 12.36 -33.66 26.69
N SER A 11 11.38 -34.49 26.29
CA SER A 11 10.79 -34.42 24.97
C SER A 11 9.90 -33.16 24.88
N ARG A 12 9.90 -32.50 23.71
CA ARG A 12 9.06 -31.31 23.39
C ARG A 12 7.56 -31.49 23.71
N ARG A 13 7.09 -32.72 23.80
CA ARG A 13 5.69 -33.06 24.21
C ARG A 13 5.41 -32.83 25.70
N HIS A 14 6.42 -32.77 26.56
CA HIS A 14 6.21 -32.57 28.00
C HIS A 14 6.19 -31.09 28.42
N PHE A 15 6.79 -30.22 27.62
CA PHE A 15 6.81 -28.77 27.88
C PHE A 15 5.43 -28.12 27.66
N ILE A 16 4.56 -28.74 26.84
CA ILE A 16 3.22 -28.22 26.49
C ILE A 16 2.19 -28.47 27.60
N LYS A 17 2.51 -29.27 28.62
CA LYS A 17 1.51 -29.68 29.67
C LYS A 17 1.52 -28.85 30.94
N THR A 18 2.42 -27.87 31.11
CA THR A 18 2.60 -27.19 32.42
C THR A 18 2.41 -25.66 32.40
N THR A 19 1.90 -25.06 31.35
CA THR A 19 1.48 -23.64 31.36
C THR A 19 0.01 -23.52 30.96
N ALA A 20 -0.88 -24.00 31.81
CA ALA A 20 -2.29 -23.65 31.76
C ALA A 20 -2.50 -22.34 32.53
N ALA A 21 -2.31 -21.21 31.84
CA ALA A 21 -2.81 -19.91 32.26
C ALA A 21 -3.67 -19.38 31.11
N VAL A 22 -4.90 -19.06 31.45
CA VAL A 22 -6.01 -18.59 30.63
C VAL A 22 -5.57 -17.49 29.66
N LEU A 23 -5.31 -17.88 28.41
CA LEU A 23 -5.30 -17.00 27.24
C LEU A 23 -6.05 -17.75 26.16
N ALA A 24 -6.95 -17.06 25.45
CA ALA A 24 -7.74 -17.66 24.39
C ALA A 24 -6.82 -18.42 23.42
N ALA A 25 -6.81 -19.74 23.54
CA ALA A 25 -6.02 -20.58 22.66
C ALA A 25 -6.50 -20.37 21.21
N PRO A 26 -5.62 -20.09 20.25
CA PRO A 26 -6.02 -20.07 18.86
C PRO A 26 -6.61 -21.43 18.51
N ALA A 27 -7.79 -21.41 17.87
CA ALA A 27 -8.41 -22.66 17.40
C ALA A 27 -7.43 -23.34 16.44
N ILE A 28 -6.90 -24.50 16.83
CA ILE A 28 -6.05 -25.31 15.97
C ILE A 28 -6.94 -25.90 14.87
N VAL A 29 -6.90 -25.28 13.69
CA VAL A 29 -7.56 -25.82 12.50
C VAL A 29 -6.73 -27.01 12.04
N PRO A 30 -7.28 -28.23 11.92
CA PRO A 30 -6.54 -29.40 11.45
C PRO A 30 -5.98 -29.16 10.03
N ALA A 31 -4.70 -29.51 9.80
CA ALA A 31 -4.03 -29.37 8.49
C ALA A 31 -4.78 -30.08 7.35
N SER A 32 -5.54 -31.12 7.64
CA SER A 32 -6.38 -31.83 6.67
C SER A 32 -7.45 -30.96 5.99
N ILE A 33 -7.85 -29.86 6.62
CA ILE A 33 -8.85 -28.92 6.08
C ILE A 33 -8.24 -28.10 4.94
N PHE A 34 -6.95 -27.83 4.96
CA PHE A 34 -6.24 -27.05 3.92
C PHE A 34 -5.67 -27.91 2.77
N LYS A 35 -5.98 -29.20 2.69
CA LYS A 35 -5.47 -30.15 1.68
C LYS A 35 -3.94 -30.17 1.50
N ARG A 36 -3.14 -29.71 2.47
CA ARG A 36 -1.65 -29.63 2.41
C ARG A 36 -0.96 -29.68 3.79
N PRO A 37 0.38 -29.70 3.82
CA PRO A 37 1.18 -30.26 4.90
C PRO A 37 1.11 -29.48 6.23
N ALA A 38 1.83 -29.94 7.20
CA ALA A 38 1.78 -29.64 8.64
C ALA A 38 1.38 -28.21 9.05
N PRO A 39 0.67 -28.03 10.19
CA PRO A 39 0.22 -26.72 10.71
C PRO A 39 1.33 -25.69 10.94
N THR A 40 2.58 -26.08 10.87
CA THR A 40 3.79 -25.23 11.02
C THR A 40 4.12 -24.41 9.77
N ASP A 41 3.49 -24.71 8.61
CA ASP A 41 3.82 -24.10 7.33
C ASP A 41 2.80 -23.06 6.87
N ILE A 42 1.71 -22.86 7.65
CA ILE A 42 0.67 -21.89 7.33
C ILE A 42 1.02 -20.54 7.96
N MET A 43 1.33 -19.56 7.13
CA MET A 43 1.60 -18.19 7.56
C MET A 43 0.37 -17.55 8.20
N SER A 44 0.54 -16.93 9.35
CA SER A 44 -0.52 -16.19 10.04
C SER A 44 -0.37 -14.70 9.79
N ILE A 45 -1.42 -14.09 9.24
CA ILE A 45 -1.43 -12.68 8.84
C ILE A 45 -2.35 -11.88 9.78
N GLY A 46 -1.86 -10.72 10.24
CA GLY A 46 -2.65 -9.72 10.95
C GLY A 46 -3.10 -8.61 9.97
N CYS A 47 -4.37 -8.18 10.06
CA CYS A 47 -4.87 -7.09 9.23
C CYS A 47 -5.04 -5.82 10.09
N ILE A 48 -4.37 -4.72 9.72
CA ILE A 48 -4.41 -3.42 10.39
C ILE A 48 -5.15 -2.44 9.50
N GLY A 49 -6.31 -1.96 9.96
CA GLY A 49 -7.25 -1.18 9.17
C GLY A 49 -8.21 -2.08 8.37
N VAL A 50 -9.41 -2.29 8.90
CA VAL A 50 -10.46 -3.13 8.29
C VAL A 50 -11.64 -2.29 7.79
N GLY A 51 -11.34 -1.06 7.36
CA GLY A 51 -12.29 -0.15 6.72
C GLY A 51 -12.65 -0.56 5.28
N ARG A 52 -13.08 0.41 4.46
CA ARG A 52 -13.59 0.19 3.09
C ARG A 52 -12.64 -0.65 2.24
N GLN A 53 -11.40 -0.19 2.02
CA GLN A 53 -10.42 -0.92 1.21
C GLN A 53 -9.90 -2.15 1.95
N GLY A 54 -9.62 -2.03 3.26
CA GLY A 54 -9.08 -3.12 4.07
C GLY A 54 -9.96 -4.37 4.10
N ARG A 55 -11.30 -4.22 4.04
CA ARG A 55 -12.21 -5.37 3.90
C ARG A 55 -12.00 -6.12 2.59
N GLY A 56 -11.84 -5.38 1.48
CA GLY A 56 -11.63 -5.99 0.17
C GLY A 56 -10.30 -6.73 0.08
N ASP A 57 -9.22 -6.08 0.52
CA ASP A 57 -7.88 -6.67 0.49
C ASP A 57 -7.76 -7.86 1.46
N MET A 58 -8.39 -7.78 2.63
CA MET A 58 -8.46 -8.88 3.58
C MET A 58 -9.24 -10.08 3.03
N GLN A 59 -10.35 -9.86 2.33
CA GLN A 59 -11.10 -10.93 1.64
C GLN A 59 -10.24 -11.60 0.57
N GLU A 60 -9.57 -10.80 -0.27
CA GLU A 60 -8.67 -11.33 -1.30
C GLU A 60 -7.55 -12.17 -0.67
N LEU A 61 -6.95 -11.69 0.42
CA LEU A 61 -5.92 -12.43 1.16
C LEU A 61 -6.47 -13.77 1.70
N ILE A 62 -7.67 -13.79 2.28
CA ILE A 62 -8.30 -15.02 2.77
C ILE A 62 -8.47 -16.02 1.62
N TYR A 63 -9.05 -15.60 0.49
CA TYR A 63 -9.28 -16.50 -0.64
C TYR A 63 -7.97 -17.02 -1.24
N ARG A 64 -6.92 -16.17 -1.38
CA ARG A 64 -5.61 -16.64 -1.89
C ARG A 64 -4.90 -17.55 -0.89
N GLY A 65 -5.02 -17.26 0.40
CA GLY A 65 -4.51 -18.14 1.45
C GLY A 65 -5.17 -19.51 1.47
N LEU A 66 -6.48 -19.57 1.31
CA LEU A 66 -7.25 -20.82 1.19
C LEU A 66 -6.89 -21.59 -0.09
N GLU A 67 -6.83 -20.90 -1.24
CA GLU A 67 -6.47 -21.50 -2.53
C GLU A 67 -5.09 -22.16 -2.49
N SER A 68 -4.10 -21.47 -1.91
CA SER A 68 -2.74 -21.97 -1.79
C SER A 68 -2.55 -22.95 -0.62
N GLY A 69 -3.37 -22.86 0.41
CA GLY A 69 -3.21 -23.57 1.68
C GLY A 69 -2.01 -23.08 2.50
N THR A 70 -1.46 -21.86 2.21
CA THR A 70 -0.21 -21.38 2.79
C THR A 70 -0.36 -20.22 3.76
N ALA A 71 -1.54 -19.57 3.83
CA ALA A 71 -1.74 -18.42 4.69
C ALA A 71 -3.17 -18.35 5.26
N ARG A 72 -3.29 -17.68 6.40
CA ARG A 72 -4.57 -17.39 7.05
C ARG A 72 -4.56 -16.02 7.70
N VAL A 73 -5.72 -15.37 7.79
CA VAL A 73 -5.94 -14.21 8.66
C VAL A 73 -6.19 -14.70 10.09
N ALA A 74 -5.28 -14.35 11.01
CA ALA A 74 -5.31 -14.78 12.40
C ALA A 74 -5.73 -13.66 13.36
N ALA A 75 -5.70 -12.40 12.92
CA ALA A 75 -6.06 -11.24 13.72
C ALA A 75 -6.49 -10.05 12.86
N VAL A 76 -7.36 -9.22 13.43
CA VAL A 76 -7.73 -7.91 12.86
C VAL A 76 -7.52 -6.81 13.89
N CYS A 77 -7.16 -5.61 13.42
CA CYS A 77 -6.93 -4.43 14.26
C CYS A 77 -7.60 -3.20 13.63
N ASP A 78 -8.39 -2.47 14.41
CA ASP A 78 -8.96 -1.18 14.01
C ASP A 78 -9.27 -0.35 15.26
N VAL A 79 -9.15 0.97 15.15
CA VAL A 79 -9.47 1.92 16.22
C VAL A 79 -10.97 2.24 16.30
N ASP A 80 -11.74 1.86 15.28
CA ASP A 80 -13.20 1.85 15.28
C ASP A 80 -13.72 0.46 15.67
N LYS A 81 -14.28 0.33 16.87
CA LYS A 81 -14.77 -0.95 17.42
C LYS A 81 -15.86 -1.59 16.55
N LYS A 82 -16.71 -0.78 15.92
CA LYS A 82 -17.75 -1.31 15.01
C LYS A 82 -17.11 -1.97 13.79
N ARG A 83 -16.17 -1.29 13.14
CA ARG A 83 -15.42 -1.84 11.99
C ARG A 83 -14.59 -3.05 12.38
N LEU A 84 -14.00 -3.03 13.56
CA LEU A 84 -13.24 -4.15 14.13
C LEU A 84 -14.10 -5.42 14.27
N GLU A 85 -15.27 -5.31 14.91
CA GLU A 85 -16.19 -6.43 15.08
C GLU A 85 -16.76 -6.94 13.75
N GLU A 86 -17.11 -6.04 12.85
CA GLU A 86 -17.56 -6.40 11.50
C GLU A 86 -16.44 -7.07 10.68
N GLY A 87 -15.18 -6.63 10.84
CA GLY A 87 -14.01 -7.23 10.21
C GLY A 87 -13.77 -8.65 10.70
N LYS A 88 -13.81 -8.86 12.03
CA LYS A 88 -13.74 -10.19 12.65
C LYS A 88 -14.86 -11.09 12.13
N ALA A 89 -16.11 -10.61 12.18
CA ALA A 89 -17.26 -11.38 11.73
C ALA A 89 -17.14 -11.82 10.27
N LEU A 90 -16.58 -10.95 9.41
CA LEU A 90 -16.31 -11.26 8.00
C LEU A 90 -15.29 -12.40 7.86
N VAL A 91 -14.16 -12.35 8.59
CA VAL A 91 -13.14 -13.41 8.59
C VAL A 91 -13.76 -14.74 9.03
N GLU A 92 -14.47 -14.73 10.17
CA GLU A 92 -15.07 -15.92 10.74
C GLU A 92 -16.17 -16.52 9.84
N LYS A 93 -16.94 -15.65 9.16
CA LYS A 93 -17.96 -16.06 8.18
C LYS A 93 -17.31 -16.76 7.00
N ILE A 94 -16.33 -16.13 6.33
CA ILE A 94 -15.71 -16.70 5.13
C ILE A 94 -15.07 -18.05 5.44
N TYR A 95 -14.30 -18.15 6.54
CA TYR A 95 -13.71 -19.45 6.91
C TYR A 95 -14.77 -20.49 7.29
N SER A 96 -15.88 -20.11 7.91
CA SER A 96 -16.97 -21.06 8.20
C SER A 96 -17.57 -21.62 6.92
N GLU A 97 -17.84 -20.76 5.95
CA GLU A 97 -18.42 -21.12 4.65
C GLU A 97 -17.46 -21.96 3.82
N GLU A 98 -16.24 -21.50 3.62
CA GLU A 98 -15.25 -22.14 2.74
C GLU A 98 -14.71 -23.47 3.30
N LEU A 99 -14.64 -23.62 4.62
CA LEU A 99 -14.19 -24.85 5.29
C LEU A 99 -15.35 -25.81 5.62
N GLY A 100 -16.59 -25.42 5.39
CA GLY A 100 -17.76 -26.23 5.69
C GLY A 100 -17.94 -26.54 7.18
N ILE A 101 -17.51 -25.64 8.07
CA ILE A 101 -17.63 -25.80 9.52
C ILE A 101 -18.69 -24.87 10.09
N ASN A 102 -19.43 -25.34 11.08
CA ASN A 102 -20.58 -24.59 11.62
C ASN A 102 -20.19 -23.23 12.21
N LYS A 103 -19.03 -23.13 12.87
CA LYS A 103 -18.55 -21.87 13.45
C LYS A 103 -17.03 -21.84 13.56
N TYR A 104 -16.38 -21.04 12.72
CA TYR A 104 -14.97 -20.71 12.85
C TYR A 104 -14.78 -19.63 13.94
N LYS A 105 -13.80 -19.82 14.81
CA LYS A 105 -13.43 -18.87 15.89
C LYS A 105 -11.90 -18.76 15.98
N GLY A 106 -11.27 -18.28 14.92
CA GLY A 106 -9.82 -18.24 14.84
C GLY A 106 -9.26 -16.84 14.63
N CYS A 107 -10.08 -15.79 14.67
CA CYS A 107 -9.68 -14.41 14.46
C CYS A 107 -9.65 -13.64 15.78
N ALA A 108 -8.45 -13.22 16.22
CA ALA A 108 -8.27 -12.32 17.36
C ALA A 108 -8.56 -10.86 16.97
N VAL A 109 -8.88 -10.00 17.95
CA VAL A 109 -9.16 -8.58 17.75
C VAL A 109 -8.24 -7.71 18.59
N TYR A 110 -7.82 -6.57 18.03
CA TYR A 110 -6.97 -5.58 18.70
C TYR A 110 -7.43 -4.18 18.36
N THR A 111 -7.39 -3.27 19.33
CA THR A 111 -7.59 -1.83 19.10
C THR A 111 -6.26 -1.09 19.00
N ASP A 112 -5.17 -1.72 19.43
CA ASP A 112 -3.81 -1.21 19.33
C ASP A 112 -2.96 -2.15 18.46
N PHE A 113 -2.44 -1.62 17.35
CA PHE A 113 -1.61 -2.38 16.42
C PHE A 113 -0.32 -2.93 17.07
N ARG A 114 0.19 -2.26 18.11
CA ARG A 114 1.40 -2.69 18.83
C ARG A 114 1.20 -4.04 19.53
N GLU A 115 0.01 -4.26 20.06
CA GLU A 115 -0.35 -5.55 20.66
C GLU A 115 -0.40 -6.67 19.60
N LEU A 116 -0.98 -6.38 18.43
CA LEU A 116 -0.98 -7.31 17.30
C LEU A 116 0.45 -7.63 16.84
N LEU A 117 1.32 -6.62 16.69
CA LEU A 117 2.70 -6.79 16.24
C LEU A 117 3.56 -7.55 17.26
N SER A 118 3.23 -7.50 18.56
CA SER A 118 3.94 -8.22 19.62
C SER A 118 3.73 -9.74 19.58
N ARG A 119 2.73 -10.22 18.83
CA ARG A 119 2.46 -11.65 18.69
C ARG A 119 3.56 -12.37 17.91
N GLN A 120 4.10 -13.43 18.50
CA GLN A 120 5.16 -14.23 17.86
C GLN A 120 4.65 -15.20 16.80
N ASP A 121 3.35 -15.49 16.79
CA ASP A 121 2.69 -16.37 15.82
C ASP A 121 2.13 -15.62 14.59
N ILE A 122 2.32 -14.31 14.50
CA ILE A 122 2.04 -13.52 13.29
C ILE A 122 3.32 -13.43 12.47
N ASP A 123 3.25 -13.86 11.20
CA ASP A 123 4.37 -13.84 10.25
C ASP A 123 4.39 -12.55 9.43
N GLY A 124 3.24 -12.02 9.09
CA GLY A 124 3.11 -10.81 8.29
C GLY A 124 1.86 -10.01 8.61
N VAL A 125 1.81 -8.80 8.04
CA VAL A 125 0.67 -7.90 8.21
C VAL A 125 0.19 -7.31 6.88
N LEU A 126 -1.13 -7.15 6.78
CA LEU A 126 -1.81 -6.37 5.76
C LEU A 126 -2.17 -5.01 6.38
N ILE A 127 -1.58 -3.92 5.89
CA ILE A 127 -1.79 -2.56 6.40
C ILE A 127 -2.60 -1.76 5.39
N VAL A 128 -3.81 -1.36 5.77
CA VAL A 128 -4.77 -0.62 4.93
C VAL A 128 -5.43 0.50 5.76
N THR A 129 -4.61 1.34 6.33
CA THR A 129 -5.00 2.48 7.16
C THR A 129 -5.02 3.79 6.36
N PRO A 130 -5.44 4.93 6.92
CA PRO A 130 -5.22 6.23 6.28
C PRO A 130 -3.73 6.52 6.06
N ASP A 131 -3.41 7.29 5.01
CA ASP A 131 -2.03 7.50 4.52
C ASP A 131 -1.08 8.03 5.61
N HIS A 132 -1.55 8.90 6.50
CA HIS A 132 -0.75 9.47 7.59
C HIS A 132 -0.29 8.43 8.63
N TRP A 133 -0.87 7.24 8.64
CA TRP A 133 -0.49 6.14 9.50
C TRP A 133 0.47 5.13 8.85
N HIS A 134 0.60 5.13 7.52
CA HIS A 134 1.33 4.11 6.78
C HIS A 134 2.77 3.94 7.28
N ALA A 135 3.51 5.05 7.43
CA ALA A 135 4.91 4.99 7.88
C ALA A 135 5.04 4.41 9.28
N VAL A 136 4.24 4.88 10.24
CA VAL A 136 4.28 4.41 11.63
C VAL A 136 3.99 2.92 11.72
N HIS A 137 2.92 2.46 11.07
CA HIS A 137 2.55 1.04 11.08
C HIS A 137 3.59 0.17 10.39
N ALA A 138 4.03 0.55 9.18
CA ALA A 138 4.93 -0.28 8.39
C ALA A 138 6.35 -0.33 8.99
N ILE A 139 6.89 0.78 9.51
CA ILE A 139 8.19 0.80 10.19
C ILE A 139 8.13 -0.03 11.49
N SER A 140 7.03 0.09 12.25
CA SER A 140 6.84 -0.73 13.46
C SER A 140 6.74 -2.21 13.12
N ALA A 141 6.03 -2.58 12.07
CA ALA A 141 5.94 -3.96 11.59
C ALA A 141 7.29 -4.51 11.13
N ALA A 142 8.05 -3.73 10.35
CA ALA A 142 9.40 -4.11 9.93
C ALA A 142 10.34 -4.31 11.14
N ASN A 143 10.29 -3.42 12.13
CA ASN A 143 11.08 -3.53 13.34
C ASN A 143 10.66 -4.72 14.23
N ALA A 144 9.42 -5.17 14.13
CA ALA A 144 8.92 -6.41 14.76
C ALA A 144 9.23 -7.67 13.91
N GLY A 145 9.95 -7.53 12.79
CA GLY A 145 10.33 -8.64 11.89
C GLY A 145 9.17 -9.24 11.10
N LYS A 146 8.08 -8.47 10.89
CA LYS A 146 6.91 -8.93 10.13
C LYS A 146 7.06 -8.58 8.66
N ASP A 147 6.64 -9.49 7.77
CA ASP A 147 6.45 -9.18 6.37
C ASP A 147 5.22 -8.30 6.16
N ILE A 148 5.21 -7.47 5.12
CA ILE A 148 4.27 -6.37 5.02
C ILE A 148 3.62 -6.31 3.63
N TYR A 149 2.31 -6.36 3.57
CA TYR A 149 1.56 -5.78 2.46
C TYR A 149 1.08 -4.40 2.90
N LEU A 150 1.50 -3.36 2.20
CA LEU A 150 1.14 -1.98 2.52
C LEU A 150 0.35 -1.36 1.37
N GLU A 151 -0.88 -0.90 1.65
CA GLU A 151 -1.63 -0.17 0.63
C GLU A 151 -0.91 1.13 0.22
N LYS A 152 -1.18 1.55 -1.03
CA LYS A 152 -0.71 2.82 -1.59
C LYS A 152 -1.50 4.01 -1.00
N PRO A 153 -0.91 5.21 -0.96
CA PRO A 153 0.48 5.55 -1.27
C PRO A 153 1.43 4.97 -0.24
N LEU A 154 2.70 4.74 -0.59
CA LEU A 154 3.63 4.11 0.35
C LEU A 154 3.68 4.84 1.69
N THR A 155 3.88 6.16 1.65
CA THR A 155 3.94 7.03 2.83
C THR A 155 3.43 8.43 2.50
N TYR A 156 3.17 9.23 3.53
CA TYR A 156 2.73 10.61 3.39
C TYR A 156 3.85 11.55 2.91
N SER A 157 5.11 11.34 3.34
CA SER A 157 6.25 12.18 3.01
C SER A 157 7.41 11.38 2.38
N ILE A 158 8.36 12.09 1.75
CA ILE A 158 9.57 11.48 1.18
C ILE A 158 10.45 10.90 2.30
N HIS A 159 10.62 11.64 3.39
CA HIS A 159 11.45 11.23 4.51
C HIS A 159 10.94 9.95 5.18
N GLU A 160 9.62 9.85 5.40
CA GLU A 160 8.98 8.62 5.88
C GLU A 160 9.24 7.44 4.96
N GLY A 161 9.10 7.65 3.64
CA GLY A 161 9.34 6.59 2.66
C GLY A 161 10.77 6.08 2.70
N ARG A 162 11.76 6.96 2.82
CA ARG A 162 13.17 6.57 2.94
C ARG A 162 13.44 5.81 4.24
N LYS A 163 12.90 6.25 5.37
CA LYS A 163 12.98 5.53 6.65
C LYS A 163 12.35 4.14 6.57
N LEU A 164 11.22 4.02 5.87
CA LEU A 164 10.58 2.71 5.67
C LEU A 164 11.45 1.77 4.82
N VAL A 165 12.04 2.26 3.73
CA VAL A 165 13.00 1.47 2.93
C VAL A 165 14.15 0.96 3.78
N GLU A 166 14.74 1.83 4.62
CA GLU A 166 15.83 1.48 5.52
C GLU A 166 15.40 0.40 6.55
N ALA A 167 14.22 0.56 7.16
CA ALA A 167 13.68 -0.38 8.13
C ALA A 167 13.44 -1.77 7.51
N VAL A 168 12.83 -1.82 6.33
CA VAL A 168 12.55 -3.07 5.60
C VAL A 168 13.86 -3.80 5.24
N ARG A 169 14.82 -3.08 4.69
CA ARG A 169 16.13 -3.64 4.30
C ARG A 169 16.92 -4.13 5.52
N LYS A 170 16.97 -3.33 6.59
CA LYS A 170 17.67 -3.68 7.85
C LYS A 170 17.13 -4.97 8.45
N ASN A 171 15.81 -5.13 8.47
CA ASN A 171 15.15 -6.27 9.08
C ASN A 171 14.92 -7.43 8.08
N LYS A 172 15.30 -7.27 6.80
CA LYS A 172 15.14 -8.26 5.71
C LYS A 172 13.68 -8.73 5.54
N CYS A 173 12.73 -7.84 5.78
CA CYS A 173 11.32 -8.12 5.59
C CYS A 173 10.96 -8.09 4.11
N ILE A 174 10.01 -8.91 3.70
CA ILE A 174 9.31 -8.74 2.43
C ILE A 174 8.31 -7.60 2.59
N LEU A 175 8.38 -6.58 1.74
CA LEU A 175 7.34 -5.58 1.65
C LEU A 175 6.84 -5.47 0.22
N GLN A 176 5.53 -5.64 0.05
CA GLN A 176 4.84 -5.38 -1.21
C GLN A 176 3.89 -4.21 -1.06
N VAL A 177 3.98 -3.25 -1.98
CA VAL A 177 3.07 -2.10 -2.05
C VAL A 177 1.82 -2.46 -2.85
N GLY A 178 0.65 -1.96 -2.45
CA GLY A 178 -0.64 -2.16 -3.11
C GLY A 178 -0.76 -1.48 -4.49
N SER A 179 0.26 -1.62 -5.34
CA SER A 179 0.25 -1.16 -6.74
C SER A 179 -0.26 -2.25 -7.68
N GLN A 180 -1.52 -2.65 -7.48
CA GLN A 180 -2.13 -3.84 -8.13
C GLN A 180 -2.08 -3.79 -9.66
N GLN A 181 -1.93 -2.61 -10.26
CA GLN A 181 -1.83 -2.46 -11.73
C GLN A 181 -0.61 -3.17 -12.30
N ARG A 182 0.49 -3.33 -11.56
CA ARG A 182 1.65 -4.12 -12.02
C ARG A 182 1.33 -5.60 -12.20
N SER A 183 0.29 -6.10 -11.55
CA SER A 183 -0.22 -7.47 -11.72
C SER A 183 -1.32 -7.59 -12.80
N SER A 184 -1.62 -6.50 -13.53
CA SER A 184 -2.58 -6.51 -14.64
C SER A 184 -1.88 -6.77 -15.97
N VAL A 185 -2.43 -7.68 -16.77
CA VAL A 185 -1.92 -8.00 -18.10
C VAL A 185 -1.89 -6.79 -19.03
N HIS A 186 -2.90 -5.90 -18.94
CA HIS A 186 -3.00 -4.72 -19.80
C HIS A 186 -1.89 -3.69 -19.50
N PHE A 187 -1.65 -3.40 -18.23
CA PHE A 187 -0.59 -2.49 -17.83
C PHE A 187 0.80 -3.04 -18.12
N ARG A 188 1.05 -4.33 -17.84
CA ARG A 188 2.31 -4.97 -18.19
C ARG A 188 2.56 -4.95 -19.69
N MET A 189 1.55 -5.32 -20.50
CA MET A 189 1.63 -5.30 -21.96
C MET A 189 1.99 -3.90 -22.49
N ALA A 190 1.29 -2.86 -22.04
CA ALA A 190 1.59 -1.49 -22.43
C ALA A 190 3.04 -1.11 -22.11
N CYS A 191 3.51 -1.39 -20.89
CA CYS A 191 4.88 -1.10 -20.47
C CYS A 191 5.92 -1.93 -21.25
N GLU A 192 5.67 -3.21 -21.52
CA GLU A 192 6.56 -4.05 -22.33
C GLU A 192 6.68 -3.53 -23.76
N LEU A 193 5.59 -3.15 -24.41
CA LEU A 193 5.60 -2.56 -25.75
C LEU A 193 6.45 -1.28 -25.80
N VAL A 194 6.28 -0.41 -24.79
CA VAL A 194 7.05 0.85 -24.68
C VAL A 194 8.53 0.56 -24.45
N ARG A 195 8.86 -0.32 -23.51
CA ARG A 195 10.23 -0.70 -23.15
C ARG A 195 10.98 -1.36 -24.31
N ASN A 196 10.27 -2.04 -25.20
CA ASN A 196 10.79 -2.66 -26.41
C ASN A 196 10.62 -1.78 -27.67
N GLN A 197 10.38 -0.48 -27.49
CA GLN A 197 10.33 0.55 -28.54
C GLN A 197 9.32 0.28 -29.68
N ARG A 198 8.19 -0.43 -29.38
CA ARG A 198 7.14 -0.66 -30.39
C ARG A 198 6.47 0.65 -30.85
N ILE A 199 6.57 1.71 -30.05
CA ILE A 199 6.14 3.07 -30.39
C ILE A 199 7.30 3.98 -30.84
N GLY A 200 8.48 3.41 -31.09
CA GLY A 200 9.72 4.17 -31.30
C GLY A 200 10.30 4.72 -29.99
N LYS A 201 11.09 5.79 -30.09
CA LYS A 201 11.70 6.42 -28.90
C LYS A 201 10.63 7.17 -28.09
N LEU A 202 10.45 6.77 -26.85
CA LEU A 202 9.55 7.44 -25.91
C LEU A 202 10.02 8.88 -25.65
N HIS A 203 9.09 9.85 -25.73
CA HIS A 203 9.39 11.27 -25.46
C HIS A 203 8.39 11.93 -24.50
N THR A 204 7.12 11.46 -24.44
CA THR A 204 6.10 12.06 -23.57
C THR A 204 5.22 10.99 -22.95
N ILE A 205 4.94 11.14 -21.66
CA ILE A 205 3.98 10.32 -20.94
C ILE A 205 2.88 11.24 -20.41
N HIS A 206 1.63 10.89 -20.66
CA HIS A 206 0.47 11.58 -20.12
C HIS A 206 -0.20 10.72 -19.05
N VAL A 207 -0.51 11.33 -17.92
CA VAL A 207 -1.23 10.72 -16.80
C VAL A 207 -2.48 11.54 -16.52
N TRP A 208 -3.65 10.89 -16.56
CA TRP A 208 -4.92 11.50 -16.18
C TRP A 208 -5.39 10.91 -14.85
N LEU A 209 -5.82 11.78 -13.94
CA LEU A 209 -6.30 11.41 -12.61
C LEU A 209 -7.70 11.98 -12.37
N PRO A 210 -8.58 11.28 -11.63
CA PRO A 210 -9.89 11.80 -11.27
C PRO A 210 -9.80 13.11 -10.51
N GLN A 211 -10.86 13.90 -10.55
CA GLN A 211 -11.00 15.14 -9.81
C GLN A 211 -11.36 14.88 -8.32
N ASP A 212 -10.83 15.67 -7.40
CA ASP A 212 -11.31 15.77 -6.03
C ASP A 212 -12.48 16.78 -5.92
N VAL A 213 -13.36 16.63 -4.91
CA VAL A 213 -14.63 17.37 -4.88
C VAL A 213 -14.59 18.70 -4.14
N GLY A 214 -13.69 18.91 -3.18
CA GLY A 214 -13.44 20.20 -2.57
C GLY A 214 -14.53 20.82 -1.68
N THR A 215 -15.30 19.96 -0.96
CA THR A 215 -16.31 20.44 0.01
C THR A 215 -16.13 19.75 1.37
N GLY A 216 -17.18 19.23 1.99
CA GLY A 216 -17.19 18.61 3.31
C GLY A 216 -17.56 19.58 4.42
N ASN A 217 -18.22 19.05 5.45
CA ASN A 217 -18.68 19.83 6.59
C ASN A 217 -17.55 19.99 7.63
N PRO A 218 -17.10 21.22 7.93
CA PRO A 218 -16.09 21.49 8.95
C PRO A 218 -16.63 21.53 10.39
N ASP A 219 -17.96 21.55 10.58
CA ASP A 219 -18.57 21.78 11.89
C ASP A 219 -18.25 20.64 12.87
N PRO A 220 -17.75 20.98 14.07
CA PRO A 220 -17.43 19.97 15.08
C PRO A 220 -18.64 19.14 15.48
N MET A 221 -18.42 17.83 15.63
CA MET A 221 -19.41 16.86 16.07
C MET A 221 -18.90 16.10 17.31
N PRO A 222 -19.78 15.49 18.12
CA PRO A 222 -19.37 14.55 19.15
C PRO A 222 -18.65 13.36 18.51
N VAL A 223 -17.58 12.90 19.16
CA VAL A 223 -16.89 11.66 18.73
C VAL A 223 -17.81 10.47 18.99
N PRO A 224 -18.04 9.59 18.02
CA PRO A 224 -18.81 8.35 18.24
C PRO A 224 -18.17 7.45 19.30
N ASP A 225 -18.95 6.81 20.16
CA ASP A 225 -18.49 5.95 21.26
C ASP A 225 -17.64 4.74 20.80
N ASN A 226 -17.83 4.33 19.54
CA ASN A 226 -17.07 3.23 18.94
C ASN A 226 -15.71 3.63 18.41
N LEU A 227 -15.39 4.93 18.28
CA LEU A 227 -14.16 5.42 17.65
C LEU A 227 -13.18 5.96 18.68
N ASP A 228 -11.98 5.39 18.78
CA ASP A 228 -10.85 6.07 19.42
C ASP A 228 -10.29 7.14 18.48
N TYR A 229 -10.89 8.34 18.54
CA TYR A 229 -10.52 9.43 17.64
C TYR A 229 -9.10 9.96 17.87
N ASN A 230 -8.63 9.97 19.11
CA ASN A 230 -7.25 10.40 19.40
C ASN A 230 -6.23 9.44 18.79
N PHE A 231 -6.49 8.15 18.86
CA PHE A 231 -5.68 7.13 18.20
C PHE A 231 -5.83 7.21 16.67
N TRP A 232 -7.04 7.47 16.16
CA TRP A 232 -7.25 7.69 14.73
C TRP A 232 -6.42 8.87 14.17
N LEU A 233 -6.36 10.01 14.90
CA LEU A 233 -5.52 11.15 14.55
C LEU A 233 -4.04 10.81 14.53
N GLY A 234 -3.58 9.98 15.45
CA GLY A 234 -2.24 9.42 15.50
C GLY A 234 -1.13 10.46 15.39
N PRO A 235 -0.27 10.39 14.36
CA PRO A 235 0.86 11.30 14.20
C PRO A 235 0.47 12.72 13.83
N THR A 236 -0.82 13.00 13.52
CA THR A 236 -1.30 14.35 13.19
C THR A 236 -1.66 15.14 14.44
N SER A 237 -1.73 16.48 14.34
CA SER A 237 -2.12 17.34 15.46
C SER A 237 -3.61 17.21 15.79
N ASP A 238 -3.95 17.51 17.04
CA ASP A 238 -5.33 17.50 17.52
C ASP A 238 -6.20 18.50 16.76
N ILE A 239 -7.41 18.06 16.42
CA ILE A 239 -8.44 18.85 15.75
C ILE A 239 -9.81 18.25 16.11
N PRO A 240 -10.89 19.07 16.23
CA PRO A 240 -12.22 18.53 16.50
C PRO A 240 -12.70 17.50 15.47
N TYR A 241 -13.45 16.52 15.95
CA TYR A 241 -14.04 15.50 15.11
C TYR A 241 -15.15 16.07 14.21
N THR A 242 -15.18 15.59 12.97
CA THR A 242 -16.36 15.60 12.10
C THR A 242 -16.44 14.24 11.38
N GLU A 243 -17.65 13.78 11.04
CA GLU A 243 -17.78 12.52 10.28
C GLU A 243 -17.10 12.62 8.92
N ASP A 244 -17.24 13.75 8.24
CA ASP A 244 -16.60 14.03 6.94
C ASP A 244 -15.06 14.04 7.02
N ARG A 245 -14.48 14.30 8.20
CA ARG A 245 -13.04 14.23 8.41
C ARG A 245 -12.53 12.80 8.45
N VAL A 246 -13.31 11.88 8.98
CA VAL A 246 -12.88 10.52 9.24
C VAL A 246 -13.47 9.56 8.18
N HIS A 247 -14.58 8.97 8.46
CA HIS A 247 -15.30 8.08 7.56
C HIS A 247 -16.78 7.99 7.95
N PRO A 248 -17.67 7.68 6.99
CA PRO A 248 -19.09 7.51 7.28
C PRO A 248 -19.32 6.41 8.33
N GLN A 249 -20.11 6.72 9.38
CA GLN A 249 -20.41 5.77 10.44
C GLN A 249 -21.47 4.73 10.04
N SER A 250 -22.29 5.06 9.05
CA SER A 250 -23.40 4.21 8.59
C SER A 250 -23.08 3.37 7.35
N SER A 251 -21.91 3.57 6.73
CA SER A 251 -21.58 2.91 5.46
C SER A 251 -20.07 2.71 5.26
N TYR A 252 -19.72 1.99 4.20
CA TYR A 252 -18.35 1.85 3.68
C TYR A 252 -18.09 2.72 2.44
N ASN A 253 -18.80 3.85 2.31
CA ASN A 253 -18.57 4.80 1.25
C ASN A 253 -17.17 5.45 1.36
N ARG A 254 -16.78 6.19 0.31
CA ARG A 254 -15.48 6.86 0.27
C ARG A 254 -15.32 7.78 1.50
N PRO A 255 -14.26 7.60 2.31
CA PRO A 255 -14.04 8.44 3.49
C PRO A 255 -13.52 9.82 3.10
N GLY A 256 -13.90 10.85 3.89
CA GLY A 256 -13.54 12.22 3.58
C GLY A 256 -12.07 12.56 3.87
N TRP A 257 -11.40 11.82 4.75
CA TRP A 257 -9.96 12.01 5.00
C TRP A 257 -9.11 11.98 3.72
N LEU A 258 -9.54 11.27 2.68
CA LEU A 258 -8.90 11.25 1.36
C LEU A 258 -8.82 12.61 0.66
N GLN A 259 -9.55 13.60 1.14
CA GLN A 259 -9.62 14.95 0.58
C GLN A 259 -9.10 16.03 1.55
N ILE A 260 -8.43 15.60 2.62
CA ILE A 260 -7.87 16.49 3.63
C ILE A 260 -6.36 16.36 3.65
N GLU A 261 -5.65 17.44 3.30
CA GLU A 261 -4.19 17.45 3.11
C GLU A 261 -3.44 16.94 4.35
N ARG A 262 -3.98 17.16 5.54
CA ARG A 262 -3.41 16.66 6.79
C ARG A 262 -3.23 15.13 6.83
N TYR A 263 -4.07 14.40 6.13
CA TYR A 263 -4.13 12.92 6.17
C TYR A 263 -3.76 12.26 4.83
N CYS A 264 -3.97 12.96 3.72
CA CYS A 264 -3.77 12.48 2.36
C CYS A 264 -3.45 13.66 1.44
N ARG A 265 -2.78 13.44 0.34
CA ARG A 265 -2.51 14.51 -0.65
C ARG A 265 -3.51 14.50 -1.82
N GLY A 266 -4.70 13.93 -1.63
CA GLY A 266 -5.75 13.86 -2.64
C GLY A 266 -5.46 12.88 -3.77
N MET A 267 -6.02 13.12 -4.95
CA MET A 267 -5.90 12.21 -6.08
C MET A 267 -4.48 12.04 -6.60
N ILE A 268 -3.59 12.99 -6.37
CA ILE A 268 -2.19 12.85 -6.80
C ILE A 268 -1.48 11.68 -6.08
N THR A 269 -1.81 11.39 -4.81
CA THR A 269 -1.33 10.20 -4.11
C THR A 269 -2.33 9.05 -4.16
N GLY A 270 -3.62 9.31 -4.23
CA GLY A 270 -4.66 8.29 -4.30
C GLY A 270 -4.60 7.47 -5.59
N TRP A 271 -4.95 8.06 -6.73
CA TRP A 271 -4.85 7.44 -8.05
C TRP A 271 -3.49 7.63 -8.71
N GLY A 272 -2.81 8.74 -8.38
CA GLY A 272 -1.47 9.02 -8.88
C GLY A 272 -0.46 7.94 -8.51
N SER A 273 -0.55 7.34 -7.32
CA SER A 273 0.30 6.21 -6.93
C SER A 273 0.19 5.01 -7.87
N HIS A 274 -0.96 4.80 -8.51
CA HIS A 274 -1.12 3.76 -9.53
C HIS A 274 -0.60 4.21 -10.89
N MET A 275 -0.97 5.43 -11.33
CA MET A 275 -0.68 5.89 -12.69
C MET A 275 0.76 6.36 -12.84
N ASN A 276 1.34 7.05 -11.86
CA ASN A 276 2.75 7.41 -11.86
C ASN A 276 3.66 6.19 -11.70
N ASP A 277 3.24 5.17 -10.94
CA ASP A 277 3.93 3.89 -10.89
C ASP A 277 3.98 3.22 -12.26
N THR A 278 2.86 3.23 -12.99
CA THR A 278 2.81 2.74 -14.38
C THR A 278 3.70 3.56 -15.31
N ALA A 279 3.71 4.89 -15.15
CA ALA A 279 4.57 5.79 -15.93
C ALA A 279 6.06 5.50 -15.68
N GLN A 280 6.49 5.33 -14.43
CA GLN A 280 7.84 4.92 -14.04
C GLN A 280 8.23 3.58 -14.68
N TRP A 281 7.34 2.60 -14.58
CA TRP A 281 7.55 1.25 -15.11
C TRP A 281 7.75 1.23 -16.62
N GLY A 282 6.86 1.93 -17.36
CA GLY A 282 6.98 2.07 -18.82
C GLY A 282 8.19 2.90 -19.27
N ASN A 283 8.59 3.91 -18.49
CA ASN A 283 9.78 4.72 -18.75
C ASN A 283 11.10 3.99 -18.39
N GLY A 284 11.02 2.92 -17.59
CA GLY A 284 12.21 2.23 -17.08
C GLY A 284 13.00 3.01 -16.03
N THR A 285 12.28 3.73 -15.19
CA THR A 285 12.85 4.64 -14.17
C THR A 285 12.43 4.25 -12.75
N ASP A 286 12.24 2.96 -12.50
CA ASP A 286 11.84 2.42 -11.20
C ASP A 286 12.83 2.71 -10.05
N ASP A 287 14.08 3.02 -10.37
CA ASP A 287 15.18 3.31 -9.44
C ASP A 287 15.49 4.81 -9.27
N THR A 288 14.75 5.68 -9.98
CA THR A 288 15.01 7.12 -10.03
C THR A 288 13.70 7.92 -10.08
N GLY A 289 13.75 9.16 -10.56
CA GLY A 289 12.61 10.05 -10.72
C GLY A 289 12.91 11.20 -11.66
N PRO A 290 11.95 12.14 -11.86
CA PRO A 290 12.18 13.35 -12.63
C PRO A 290 13.24 14.25 -11.96
N ILE A 291 13.90 15.06 -12.77
CA ILE A 291 14.93 16.03 -12.31
C ILE A 291 14.41 17.46 -12.22
N GLU A 292 13.25 17.72 -12.81
CA GLU A 292 12.59 19.02 -12.82
C GLU A 292 11.08 18.82 -12.80
N ILE A 293 10.37 19.70 -12.12
CA ILE A 293 8.90 19.68 -12.05
C ILE A 293 8.34 21.10 -11.90
N GLN A 294 7.20 21.35 -12.55
CA GLN A 294 6.35 22.51 -12.30
C GLN A 294 4.89 22.08 -12.31
N ALA A 295 4.06 22.79 -11.56
CA ALA A 295 2.64 22.49 -11.48
C ALA A 295 1.81 23.73 -11.18
N GLU A 296 0.56 23.69 -11.67
CA GLU A 296 -0.53 24.62 -11.36
C GLU A 296 -1.70 23.81 -10.84
N ALA A 297 -2.42 24.31 -9.85
CA ALA A 297 -3.55 23.62 -9.24
C ALA A 297 -4.56 24.60 -8.63
N ASP A 298 -5.83 24.21 -8.66
CA ASP A 298 -6.90 24.87 -7.94
C ASP A 298 -7.11 24.21 -6.58
N PHE A 299 -7.20 25.01 -5.54
CA PHE A 299 -7.49 24.54 -4.18
C PHE A 299 -8.82 25.12 -3.69
N PRO A 300 -9.62 24.35 -2.95
CA PRO A 300 -10.85 24.88 -2.33
C PRO A 300 -10.53 26.04 -1.41
N TYR A 301 -11.37 27.07 -1.43
CA TYR A 301 -11.24 28.25 -0.56
C TYR A 301 -12.18 28.21 0.65
N ARG A 302 -13.03 27.17 0.74
CA ARG A 302 -13.99 26.96 1.85
C ARG A 302 -14.32 25.47 2.01
N GLY A 303 -14.91 25.14 3.17
CA GLY A 303 -15.26 23.76 3.53
C GLY A 303 -14.13 23.05 4.27
N LEU A 304 -14.32 21.78 4.49
CA LEU A 304 -13.36 20.92 5.20
C LEU A 304 -12.24 20.39 4.30
N PHE A 305 -12.56 20.12 3.03
CA PHE A 305 -11.65 19.49 2.08
C PHE A 305 -10.72 20.53 1.48
N ASP A 306 -9.42 20.30 1.51
CA ASP A 306 -8.37 21.27 1.23
C ASP A 306 -7.26 20.77 0.29
N VAL A 307 -7.41 19.53 -0.26
CA VAL A 307 -6.54 19.08 -1.34
C VAL A 307 -6.93 19.76 -2.67
N HIS A 308 -6.07 19.68 -3.66
CA HIS A 308 -6.35 20.22 -5.02
C HIS A 308 -7.61 19.60 -5.62
N THR A 309 -8.40 20.41 -6.32
CA THR A 309 -9.56 19.94 -7.11
C THR A 309 -9.18 19.63 -8.54
N THR A 310 -8.50 20.56 -9.21
CA THR A 310 -7.93 20.36 -10.54
C THR A 310 -6.44 20.72 -10.52
N PHE A 311 -5.69 20.12 -11.44
CA PHE A 311 -4.27 20.43 -11.58
C PHE A 311 -3.74 20.07 -12.97
N ARG A 312 -2.61 20.68 -13.32
CA ARG A 312 -1.72 20.28 -14.40
C ARG A 312 -0.28 20.40 -13.94
N ALA A 313 0.51 19.36 -14.17
CA ALA A 313 1.92 19.32 -13.83
C ALA A 313 2.74 18.79 -15.01
N GLU A 314 3.95 19.31 -15.16
CA GLU A 314 4.94 18.83 -16.11
C GLU A 314 6.25 18.51 -15.37
N ALA A 315 6.79 17.31 -15.59
CA ALA A 315 8.06 16.90 -15.06
C ALA A 315 8.98 16.41 -16.18
N LEU A 316 10.28 16.59 -15.99
CA LEU A 316 11.32 16.16 -16.93
C LEU A 316 12.22 15.12 -16.29
N TYR A 317 12.40 14.00 -16.96
CA TYR A 317 13.38 12.98 -16.57
C TYR A 317 14.76 13.24 -17.20
N SER A 318 15.81 12.70 -16.59
CA SER A 318 17.17 12.83 -17.11
C SER A 318 17.40 12.21 -18.49
N ASN A 319 16.58 11.23 -18.88
CA ASN A 319 16.59 10.62 -20.22
C ASN A 319 15.85 11.46 -21.28
N GLY A 320 15.36 12.66 -20.92
CA GLY A 320 14.64 13.58 -21.79
C GLY A 320 13.13 13.32 -21.92
N VAL A 321 12.59 12.31 -21.28
CA VAL A 321 11.15 12.02 -21.28
C VAL A 321 10.40 13.04 -20.42
N ARG A 322 9.31 13.59 -20.98
CA ARG A 322 8.39 14.52 -20.28
C ARG A 322 7.21 13.74 -19.71
N LEU A 323 6.92 13.96 -18.45
CA LEU A 323 5.71 13.46 -17.78
C LEU A 323 4.73 14.59 -17.57
N ILE A 324 3.54 14.49 -18.18
CA ILE A 324 2.44 15.44 -18.05
C ILE A 324 1.35 14.78 -17.23
N GLN A 325 1.08 15.34 -16.06
CA GLN A 325 0.06 14.84 -15.14
C GLN A 325 -1.07 15.87 -15.05
N GLN A 326 -2.32 15.43 -15.10
CA GLN A 326 -3.44 16.36 -15.00
C GLN A 326 -4.73 15.70 -14.54
N THR A 327 -5.64 16.51 -14.02
CA THR A 327 -7.02 16.09 -13.80
C THR A 327 -7.69 15.77 -15.13
N GLY A 328 -8.37 14.63 -15.21
CA GLY A 328 -9.09 14.21 -16.42
C GLY A 328 -9.68 12.79 -16.28
N ASP A 329 -10.62 12.50 -17.18
CA ASP A 329 -11.30 11.21 -17.26
C ASP A 329 -11.25 10.70 -18.72
N PRO A 330 -10.99 9.41 -18.96
CA PRO A 330 -10.75 8.36 -17.96
C PRO A 330 -9.34 8.44 -17.34
N ALA A 331 -9.23 8.02 -16.05
CA ALA A 331 -7.93 7.85 -15.41
C ALA A 331 -7.12 6.80 -16.15
N GLY A 332 -5.89 7.15 -16.58
CA GLY A 332 -5.05 6.29 -17.40
C GLY A 332 -3.68 6.85 -17.68
N VAL A 333 -2.87 6.10 -18.41
CA VAL A 333 -1.52 6.48 -18.83
C VAL A 333 -1.38 6.31 -20.33
N LYS A 334 -0.88 7.34 -21.02
CA LYS A 334 -0.53 7.30 -22.45
C LYS A 334 0.97 7.52 -22.60
N PHE A 335 1.60 6.64 -23.31
CA PHE A 335 3.01 6.72 -23.70
C PHE A 335 3.08 7.15 -25.17
N GLU A 336 3.79 8.23 -25.48
CA GLU A 336 3.98 8.75 -26.84
C GLU A 336 5.45 8.66 -27.25
N GLY A 337 5.68 7.99 -28.36
CA GLY A 337 6.97 7.89 -29.00
C GLY A 337 6.93 8.47 -30.44
N ASP A 338 8.08 8.48 -31.11
CA ASP A 338 8.24 9.05 -32.45
C ASP A 338 7.55 8.22 -33.58
N LYS A 339 7.08 6.99 -33.28
CA LYS A 339 6.37 6.12 -34.24
C LYS A 339 4.92 5.82 -33.86
N GLY A 340 4.46 6.29 -32.72
CA GLY A 340 3.09 6.04 -32.29
C GLY A 340 2.89 6.20 -30.79
N TRP A 341 1.77 5.70 -30.30
CA TRP A 341 1.43 5.78 -28.89
C TRP A 341 0.72 4.51 -28.41
N VAL A 342 0.80 4.24 -27.08
CA VAL A 342 0.01 3.25 -26.37
C VAL A 342 -0.66 3.94 -25.18
N PHE A 343 -1.96 3.72 -25.00
CA PHE A 343 -2.75 4.18 -23.86
C PHE A 343 -3.25 2.97 -23.07
N VAL A 344 -3.18 3.03 -21.74
CA VAL A 344 -3.67 1.99 -20.85
C VAL A 344 -4.48 2.57 -19.70
N LYS A 345 -5.61 1.94 -19.42
CA LYS A 345 -6.42 2.10 -18.22
C LYS A 345 -6.85 0.73 -17.68
N ARG A 346 -7.59 0.70 -16.59
CA ARG A 346 -8.09 -0.58 -16.05
C ARG A 346 -8.93 -1.30 -17.09
N TYR A 347 -8.58 -2.55 -17.37
CA TYR A 347 -9.25 -3.48 -18.28
C TYR A 347 -9.13 -3.15 -19.79
N GLU A 348 -8.41 -2.12 -20.16
CA GLU A 348 -8.30 -1.69 -21.56
C GLU A 348 -6.88 -1.22 -21.90
N VAL A 349 -6.46 -1.52 -23.13
CA VAL A 349 -5.26 -0.99 -23.77
C VAL A 349 -5.56 -0.62 -25.21
N HIS A 350 -5.07 0.53 -25.65
CA HIS A 350 -5.25 1.05 -27.01
C HIS A 350 -3.90 1.51 -27.57
N ALA A 351 -3.76 1.54 -28.89
CA ALA A 351 -2.57 2.06 -29.56
C ALA A 351 -2.96 2.92 -30.76
N SER A 352 -2.03 3.74 -31.24
CA SER A 352 -2.21 4.54 -32.46
C SER A 352 -2.47 3.68 -33.69
N ASP A 353 -1.84 2.51 -33.75
CA ASP A 353 -2.10 1.46 -34.73
C ASP A 353 -2.38 0.16 -33.94
N PRO A 354 -3.53 -0.51 -34.18
CA PRO A 354 -3.87 -1.76 -33.51
C PRO A 354 -2.84 -2.89 -33.72
N SER A 355 -2.04 -2.84 -34.77
CA SER A 355 -0.97 -3.82 -35.04
C SER A 355 0.12 -3.82 -33.94
N ILE A 356 0.38 -2.67 -33.31
CA ILE A 356 1.32 -2.54 -32.19
C ILE A 356 0.95 -3.51 -31.05
N LEU A 357 -0.35 -3.66 -30.77
CA LEU A 357 -0.84 -4.55 -29.69
C LEU A 357 -0.71 -6.05 -30.04
N GLN A 358 -0.48 -6.38 -31.29
CA GLN A 358 -0.32 -7.77 -31.77
C GLN A 358 1.16 -8.20 -31.85
N GLU A 359 2.09 -7.25 -31.69
CA GLU A 359 3.51 -7.55 -31.74
C GLU A 359 3.94 -8.42 -30.55
N LYS A 360 4.68 -9.46 -30.87
CA LYS A 360 5.23 -10.38 -29.86
C LYS A 360 6.52 -9.80 -29.30
N ILE A 361 6.69 -9.96 -27.99
CA ILE A 361 7.97 -9.71 -27.33
C ILE A 361 8.82 -10.98 -27.51
N GLY A 362 9.97 -10.83 -28.17
CA GLY A 362 10.90 -11.94 -28.46
C GLY A 362 11.68 -12.37 -27.22
N GLU A 363 12.23 -13.58 -27.24
CA GLU A 363 12.92 -14.19 -26.09
C GLU A 363 14.10 -13.36 -25.53
N ASN A 364 14.79 -12.60 -26.40
CA ASN A 364 15.94 -11.77 -26.05
C ASN A 364 15.57 -10.29 -25.78
N GLU A 365 14.28 -9.98 -25.71
CA GLU A 365 13.78 -8.64 -25.45
C GLU A 365 13.47 -8.42 -23.98
N ILE A 366 13.07 -7.22 -23.60
CA ILE A 366 12.74 -6.87 -22.22
C ILE A 366 11.42 -7.53 -21.82
N HIS A 367 11.50 -8.43 -20.86
CA HIS A 367 10.35 -9.02 -20.19
C HIS A 367 10.21 -8.43 -18.79
N LEU A 368 9.05 -7.83 -18.52
CA LEU A 368 8.74 -7.32 -17.20
C LEU A 368 8.23 -8.43 -16.28
N TYR A 369 8.36 -8.23 -14.98
CA TYR A 369 7.90 -9.19 -13.98
C TYR A 369 6.44 -9.60 -14.27
N LYS A 370 6.20 -10.89 -14.50
CA LYS A 370 4.89 -11.43 -14.85
C LYS A 370 4.20 -11.97 -13.61
N ASN A 371 3.12 -11.32 -13.22
CA ASN A 371 2.22 -11.81 -12.19
C ASN A 371 0.78 -11.45 -12.57
N SER A 372 -0.19 -12.28 -12.21
CA SER A 372 -1.61 -12.10 -12.53
C SER A 372 -2.48 -11.89 -11.29
N ASN A 373 -1.92 -12.03 -10.09
CA ASN A 373 -2.63 -11.80 -8.84
C ASN A 373 -1.70 -11.21 -7.78
N HIS A 374 -1.96 -9.96 -7.43
CA HIS A 374 -1.10 -9.16 -6.59
C HIS A 374 -0.96 -9.70 -5.16
N MET A 375 -2.08 -10.11 -4.56
CA MET A 375 -2.07 -10.69 -3.21
C MET A 375 -1.39 -12.05 -3.16
N LYS A 376 -1.60 -12.88 -4.19
CA LYS A 376 -0.90 -14.17 -4.32
C LYS A 376 0.61 -13.98 -4.42
N ASN A 377 1.07 -12.96 -5.18
CA ASN A 377 2.50 -12.64 -5.27
C ASN A 377 3.10 -12.31 -3.90
N PHE A 378 2.40 -11.52 -3.08
CA PHE A 378 2.84 -11.23 -1.71
C PHE A 378 3.06 -12.53 -0.90
N LEU A 379 2.06 -13.41 -0.88
CA LEU A 379 2.14 -14.67 -0.14
C LEU A 379 3.25 -15.59 -0.65
N GLU A 380 3.44 -15.67 -1.96
CA GLU A 380 4.52 -16.44 -2.59
C GLU A 380 5.89 -15.86 -2.23
N CYS A 381 6.04 -14.53 -2.20
CA CYS A 381 7.28 -13.86 -1.84
C CYS A 381 7.60 -13.96 -0.35
N MET A 382 6.61 -13.93 0.54
CA MET A 382 6.81 -14.24 1.96
C MET A 382 7.42 -15.64 2.15
N HIS A 383 6.93 -16.62 1.40
CA HIS A 383 7.43 -18.00 1.49
C HIS A 383 8.80 -18.18 0.84
N SER A 384 8.99 -17.65 -0.37
CA SER A 384 10.21 -17.83 -1.15
C SER A 384 11.36 -16.89 -0.78
N ARG A 385 11.06 -15.82 -0.05
CA ARG A 385 11.97 -14.71 0.28
C ARG A 385 12.50 -13.97 -0.95
N GLN A 386 11.84 -14.12 -2.11
CA GLN A 386 12.14 -13.34 -3.30
C GLN A 386 11.45 -11.97 -3.25
N GLU A 387 12.03 -10.97 -3.93
CA GLU A 387 11.40 -9.65 -4.00
C GLU A 387 10.06 -9.71 -4.75
N PRO A 388 9.01 -9.05 -4.22
CA PRO A 388 7.71 -8.98 -4.88
C PRO A 388 7.74 -8.04 -6.10
N ILE A 389 6.64 -8.07 -6.87
CA ILE A 389 6.52 -7.23 -8.08
C ILE A 389 6.59 -5.71 -7.79
N THR A 390 6.26 -5.29 -6.58
CA THR A 390 6.32 -3.89 -6.11
C THR A 390 7.02 -3.80 -4.76
N PRO A 391 8.36 -4.02 -4.72
CA PRO A 391 9.11 -3.89 -3.48
C PRO A 391 9.15 -2.45 -2.98
N VAL A 392 9.58 -2.27 -1.74
CA VAL A 392 9.53 -0.99 -1.03
C VAL A 392 10.24 0.16 -1.76
N GLU A 393 11.37 -0.08 -2.42
CA GLU A 393 12.09 0.97 -3.15
C GLU A 393 11.30 1.46 -4.37
N ILE A 394 10.72 0.55 -5.16
CA ILE A 394 9.86 0.90 -6.30
C ILE A 394 8.66 1.72 -5.82
N GLY A 395 8.01 1.27 -4.74
CA GLY A 395 6.92 2.04 -4.14
C GLY A 395 7.34 3.42 -3.68
N HIS A 396 8.52 3.55 -3.09
CA HIS A 396 9.08 4.84 -2.66
C HIS A 396 9.34 5.77 -3.86
N ARG A 397 9.93 5.28 -4.95
CA ARG A 397 10.20 6.08 -6.15
C ARG A 397 8.91 6.56 -6.81
N SER A 398 7.93 5.68 -6.98
CA SER A 398 6.62 6.05 -7.54
C SER A 398 5.87 7.04 -6.65
N ASN A 399 5.89 6.84 -5.33
CA ASN A 399 5.31 7.77 -4.36
C ASN A 399 6.03 9.12 -4.36
N SER A 400 7.35 9.14 -4.55
CA SER A 400 8.14 10.37 -4.62
C SER A 400 7.69 11.27 -5.77
N VAL A 401 7.38 10.71 -6.95
CA VAL A 401 6.81 11.49 -8.07
C VAL A 401 5.51 12.19 -7.65
N CYS A 402 4.64 11.49 -6.93
CA CYS A 402 3.37 12.07 -6.46
C CYS A 402 3.60 13.20 -5.45
N VAL A 403 4.48 12.98 -4.47
CA VAL A 403 4.74 13.95 -3.39
C VAL A 403 5.42 15.21 -3.93
N ILE A 404 6.45 15.10 -4.80
CA ILE A 404 7.09 16.28 -5.37
C ILE A 404 6.16 17.05 -6.32
N THR A 405 5.23 16.37 -7.00
CA THR A 405 4.17 17.00 -7.79
C THR A 405 3.24 17.83 -6.89
N HIS A 406 2.79 17.26 -5.76
CA HIS A 406 1.99 18.01 -4.80
C HIS A 406 2.73 19.25 -4.25
N ILE A 407 4.02 19.11 -3.93
CA ILE A 407 4.84 20.24 -3.46
C ILE A 407 4.93 21.33 -4.54
N ALA A 408 5.10 20.96 -5.81
CA ALA A 408 5.11 21.91 -6.92
C ALA A 408 3.77 22.63 -7.09
N MET A 409 2.63 21.94 -6.91
CA MET A 409 1.29 22.54 -6.89
C MET A 409 1.16 23.60 -5.78
N LYS A 410 1.60 23.27 -4.56
CA LYS A 410 1.52 24.18 -3.41
C LYS A 410 2.40 25.41 -3.56
N LEU A 411 3.53 25.30 -4.24
CA LEU A 411 4.47 26.42 -4.41
C LEU A 411 4.26 27.21 -5.71
N GLY A 412 3.49 26.68 -6.67
CA GLY A 412 3.13 27.33 -7.93
C GLY A 412 4.35 27.75 -8.77
N ARG A 413 5.44 27.00 -8.73
CA ARG A 413 6.67 27.33 -9.43
C ARG A 413 7.47 26.12 -9.85
N LYS A 414 8.38 26.32 -10.82
CA LYS A 414 9.32 25.30 -11.28
C LYS A 414 10.34 24.99 -10.17
N LEU A 415 10.54 23.68 -9.93
CA LEU A 415 11.46 23.14 -8.95
C LEU A 415 12.44 22.18 -9.63
N LYS A 416 13.72 22.22 -9.20
CA LYS A 416 14.73 21.22 -9.59
C LYS A 416 14.84 20.18 -8.49
N TRP A 417 14.79 18.92 -8.86
CA TRP A 417 14.82 17.78 -7.96
C TRP A 417 16.06 16.91 -8.22
N ASP A 418 16.73 16.48 -7.19
CA ASP A 418 17.76 15.44 -7.27
C ASP A 418 17.21 14.12 -6.73
N PRO A 419 16.85 13.16 -7.60
CA PRO A 419 16.29 11.88 -7.16
C PRO A 419 17.29 10.99 -6.41
N LYS A 420 18.59 11.29 -6.48
CA LYS A 420 19.62 10.53 -5.75
C LYS A 420 19.72 10.96 -4.30
N THR A 421 19.73 12.27 -4.05
CA THR A 421 19.79 12.83 -2.69
C THR A 421 18.41 13.08 -2.09
N GLU A 422 17.35 12.96 -2.90
CA GLU A 422 15.95 13.20 -2.53
C GLU A 422 15.73 14.59 -1.94
N LYS A 423 16.27 15.61 -2.65
CA LYS A 423 16.18 17.02 -2.26
C LYS A 423 15.90 17.92 -3.45
N PHE A 424 15.20 19.00 -3.18
CA PHE A 424 15.09 20.09 -4.14
C PHE A 424 16.38 20.92 -4.14
N ILE A 425 16.96 21.11 -5.32
CA ILE A 425 18.22 21.81 -5.50
C ILE A 425 17.98 23.32 -5.33
N GLY A 426 18.68 23.92 -4.38
CA GLY A 426 18.65 25.37 -4.15
C GLY A 426 17.28 25.90 -3.69
N ASN A 427 16.44 25.07 -3.03
CA ASN A 427 15.12 25.49 -2.59
C ASN A 427 14.74 24.94 -1.20
N ASP A 428 15.23 25.62 -0.16
CA ASP A 428 14.99 25.21 1.24
C ASP A 428 13.50 25.27 1.63
N ALA A 429 12.73 26.16 1.03
CA ALA A 429 11.28 26.23 1.27
C ALA A 429 10.57 24.94 0.78
N ALA A 430 10.95 24.43 -0.39
CA ALA A 430 10.43 23.15 -0.88
C ALA A 430 10.93 21.97 -0.05
N ASN A 431 12.19 22.00 0.40
CA ASN A 431 12.78 20.92 1.21
C ASN A 431 12.07 20.74 2.57
N LYS A 432 11.45 21.78 3.14
CA LYS A 432 10.66 21.68 4.36
C LYS A 432 9.40 20.82 4.20
N TRP A 433 8.90 20.64 2.98
CA TRP A 433 7.74 19.81 2.67
C TRP A 433 8.07 18.32 2.47
N LEU A 434 9.36 17.97 2.46
CA LEU A 434 9.81 16.58 2.29
C LEU A 434 9.64 15.74 3.56
N ASP A 435 9.43 16.39 4.69
CA ASP A 435 9.22 15.77 5.99
C ASP A 435 7.81 16.04 6.51
N PHE A 436 7.41 15.26 7.50
CA PHE A 436 6.16 15.40 8.22
C PHE A 436 6.44 15.35 9.72
N GLN A 437 6.03 16.41 10.44
CA GLN A 437 6.24 16.48 11.87
C GLN A 437 5.21 15.61 12.61
N HIS A 438 5.68 14.51 13.15
CA HIS A 438 4.86 13.59 13.91
C HIS A 438 4.58 14.09 15.32
N ARG A 439 3.31 13.98 15.75
CA ARG A 439 2.89 14.18 17.14
C ARG A 439 3.37 12.99 18.00
N ALA A 440 3.96 13.28 19.17
CA ALA A 440 4.28 12.23 20.13
C ALA A 440 3.00 11.46 20.57
N PRO A 441 3.09 10.15 20.84
CA PRO A 441 4.31 9.31 20.87
C PRO A 441 4.68 8.68 19.51
N TRP A 442 4.08 9.07 18.39
CA TRP A 442 4.15 8.42 17.08
C TRP A 442 5.36 8.83 16.23
N ILE A 443 6.48 9.11 16.88
CA ILE A 443 7.73 9.52 16.22
C ILE A 443 8.42 8.29 15.59
N ILE A 444 8.89 8.42 14.33
CA ILE A 444 9.59 7.38 13.56
C ILE A 444 11.06 7.73 13.31
#